data_e9762cd7894b8edbddeb26a322be4ae0
#
_entry.id   e9762cd7894b8edbddeb26a322be4ae0
#
_cell.length_a   1.000
_cell.length_b   1.000
_cell.length_c   1.000
_cell.angle_alpha   90.00
_cell.angle_beta   90.00
_cell.angle_gamma   90.00
#
_symmetry.space_group_name_H-M   'P 1'
#
loop_
_entity.id
_entity.type
_entity.pdbx_description
1 polymer ?
#
loop_
_entity_poly.entity_id
_entity_poly.type
_entity_poly.pdbx_seq_one_letter_code
_entity_poly.pdbx_strand_id
1 'polypeptide(L)'
;MHSTLLAFDIGTSGLKASLVDENLNIIRNVTTSYPTHHYPNGGCEQEAADWWMSAVRAMMMLRELAPEYVKRVDAIGVSGHMLGCLPMDKDGQTLRPAMIHADTRALAISNALRARFGRDYFYEICGNVLSPASTLCKTLWLKENEPGLYARTYRILQSKDYLVYRLTGHMETTDMSDASHGLLMNLETRQYDTEMFHNVGVDLDKFPQIHTSCEIAGRLSEEAAGCLGLRAGIPVSV
;
A
#
# COMPACT_ATOMS: atom_id res chain seq x y z
N MET A 1 2.03 1.28 33.39
CA MET A 1 2.69 2.15 32.39
C MET A 1 1.71 2.25 31.24
N HIS A 2 1.37 3.45 30.81
CA HIS A 2 0.42 3.63 29.71
C HIS A 2 1.12 3.27 28.37
N SER A 3 0.46 2.43 27.56
CA SER A 3 0.92 2.03 26.24
C SER A 3 0.71 3.17 25.23
N THR A 4 1.57 3.28 24.23
CA THR A 4 1.41 4.24 23.12
C THR A 4 1.35 3.48 21.81
N LEU A 5 0.42 3.86 20.94
CA LEU A 5 0.32 3.35 19.57
C LEU A 5 0.91 4.40 18.63
N LEU A 6 1.63 3.95 17.63
CA LEU A 6 2.09 4.78 16.50
C LEU A 6 1.25 4.43 15.28
N ALA A 7 0.61 5.42 14.69
CA ALA A 7 -0.15 5.26 13.45
C ALA A 7 0.49 6.09 12.32
N PHE A 8 0.76 5.45 11.19
CA PHE A 8 1.13 6.11 9.95
C PHE A 8 -0.05 6.11 8.99
N ASP A 9 -0.26 7.24 8.33
CA ASP A 9 -1.26 7.41 7.27
C ASP A 9 -0.59 8.04 6.05
N ILE A 10 -0.42 7.25 4.99
CA ILE A 10 0.18 7.68 3.73
C ILE A 10 -0.92 8.29 2.86
N GLY A 11 -1.08 9.61 2.94
CA GLY A 11 -2.06 10.35 2.14
C GLY A 11 -1.56 10.69 0.73
N THR A 12 -2.37 11.37 -0.05
CA THR A 12 -2.02 11.77 -1.43
C THR A 12 -0.90 12.83 -1.49
N SER A 13 -0.84 13.74 -0.54
CA SER A 13 0.09 14.88 -0.53
C SER A 13 1.17 14.81 0.56
N GLY A 14 1.11 13.79 1.41
CA GLY A 14 2.04 13.64 2.52
C GLY A 14 1.64 12.53 3.48
N LEU A 15 2.55 12.20 4.36
CA LEU A 15 2.38 11.20 5.42
C LEU A 15 2.07 11.89 6.74
N LYS A 16 1.04 11.42 7.44
CA LYS A 16 0.76 11.77 8.83
C LYS A 16 1.26 10.65 9.75
N ALA A 17 1.99 11.03 10.80
CA ALA A 17 2.34 10.14 11.90
C ALA A 17 1.68 10.63 13.19
N SER A 18 1.02 9.75 13.92
CA SER A 18 0.28 10.06 15.14
C SER A 18 0.69 9.13 16.28
N LEU A 19 0.98 9.71 17.44
CA LEU A 19 1.07 8.99 18.70
C LEU A 19 -0.29 9.03 19.38
N VAL A 20 -0.78 7.88 19.78
CA VAL A 20 -2.13 7.69 20.34
C VAL A 20 -2.01 6.95 21.67
N ASP A 21 -2.77 7.37 22.69
CA ASP A 21 -2.81 6.70 23.97
C ASP A 21 -3.72 5.46 23.99
N GLU A 22 -3.75 4.74 25.08
CA GLU A 22 -4.59 3.55 25.29
C GLU A 22 -6.11 3.80 25.22
N ASN A 23 -6.54 5.07 25.33
CA ASN A 23 -7.93 5.51 25.19
C ASN A 23 -8.25 6.04 23.78
N LEU A 24 -7.32 5.86 22.83
CA LEU A 24 -7.40 6.35 21.47
C LEU A 24 -7.38 7.89 21.33
N ASN A 25 -6.89 8.62 22.32
CA ASN A 25 -6.68 10.05 22.19
C ASN A 25 -5.36 10.33 21.47
N ILE A 26 -5.38 11.28 20.55
CA ILE A 26 -4.17 11.74 19.87
C ILE A 26 -3.34 12.57 20.83
N ILE A 27 -2.16 12.05 21.18
CA ILE A 27 -1.17 12.75 22.03
C ILE A 27 -0.45 13.81 21.21
N ARG A 28 0.01 13.41 20.03
CA ARG A 28 0.73 14.27 19.08
C ARG A 28 0.59 13.72 17.66
N ASN A 29 0.48 14.61 16.69
CA ASN A 29 0.61 14.25 15.29
C ASN A 29 1.55 15.21 14.56
N VAL A 30 2.14 14.75 13.49
CA VAL A 30 2.97 15.52 12.56
C VAL A 30 2.65 15.10 11.13
N THR A 31 2.87 15.99 10.19
CA THR A 31 2.67 15.72 8.76
C THR A 31 3.91 16.13 7.99
N THR A 32 4.33 15.28 7.09
CA THR A 32 5.45 15.52 6.16
C THR A 32 4.95 15.36 4.73
N SER A 33 5.36 16.24 3.84
CA SER A 33 4.96 16.23 2.43
C SER A 33 5.96 15.51 1.54
N TYR A 34 5.47 15.06 0.37
CA TYR A 34 6.25 14.52 -0.74
C TYR A 34 5.61 14.88 -2.09
N PRO A 35 6.39 14.90 -3.18
CA PRO A 35 5.90 15.27 -4.49
C PRO A 35 4.97 14.22 -5.09
N THR A 36 4.05 14.66 -5.95
CA THR A 36 3.29 13.84 -6.88
C THR A 36 3.60 14.32 -8.30
N HIS A 37 3.94 13.40 -9.18
CA HIS A 37 4.29 13.69 -10.57
C HIS A 37 3.09 13.41 -11.48
N HIS A 38 2.67 14.43 -12.20
CA HIS A 38 1.57 14.36 -13.18
C HIS A 38 2.12 14.42 -14.59
N TYR A 39 1.60 13.57 -15.47
CA TYR A 39 2.04 13.45 -16.85
C TYR A 39 0.90 13.75 -17.83
N PRO A 40 1.18 14.34 -19.02
CA PRO A 40 0.16 14.69 -19.99
C PRO A 40 -0.70 13.52 -20.50
N ASN A 41 -0.19 12.30 -20.42
CA ASN A 41 -0.89 11.08 -20.83
C ASN A 41 -1.85 10.51 -19.77
N GLY A 42 -2.14 11.26 -18.71
CA GLY A 42 -2.98 10.84 -17.59
C GLY A 42 -2.23 10.06 -16.51
N GLY A 43 -0.89 9.98 -16.62
CA GLY A 43 -0.05 9.38 -15.57
C GLY A 43 -0.02 10.22 -14.31
N CYS A 44 -0.06 9.56 -13.15
CA CYS A 44 0.06 10.17 -11.85
C CYS A 44 0.85 9.24 -10.93
N GLU A 45 2.05 9.66 -10.54
CA GLU A 45 3.04 8.80 -9.91
C GLU A 45 3.67 9.42 -8.66
N GLN A 46 4.13 8.54 -7.76
CA GLN A 46 4.92 8.90 -6.59
C GLN A 46 6.10 7.95 -6.44
N GLU A 47 7.23 8.48 -5.95
CA GLU A 47 8.39 7.68 -5.56
C GLU A 47 8.11 7.02 -4.20
N ALA A 48 8.15 5.70 -4.15
CA ALA A 48 7.90 4.97 -2.90
C ALA A 48 8.97 5.27 -1.83
N ALA A 49 10.20 5.60 -2.25
CA ALA A 49 11.26 6.04 -1.32
C ALA A 49 10.86 7.30 -0.55
N ASP A 50 10.07 8.19 -1.15
CA ASP A 50 9.61 9.41 -0.49
C ASP A 50 8.63 9.12 0.64
N TRP A 51 7.80 8.06 0.53
CA TRP A 51 6.92 7.61 1.60
C TRP A 51 7.73 7.17 2.83
N TRP A 52 8.76 6.35 2.61
CA TRP A 52 9.66 5.91 3.68
C TRP A 52 10.41 7.07 4.32
N MET A 53 11.00 7.95 3.51
CA MET A 53 11.73 9.11 4.03
C MET A 53 10.81 10.08 4.78
N SER A 54 9.53 10.15 4.39
CA SER A 54 8.54 10.93 5.13
C SER A 54 8.21 10.31 6.48
N ALA A 55 8.11 8.99 6.58
CA ALA A 55 7.95 8.31 7.86
C ALA A 55 9.15 8.57 8.78
N VAL A 56 10.37 8.49 8.26
CA VAL A 56 11.59 8.80 9.02
C VAL A 56 11.59 10.26 9.52
N ARG A 57 11.30 11.23 8.63
CA ARG A 57 11.20 12.65 9.02
C ARG A 57 10.12 12.90 10.07
N ALA A 58 8.95 12.28 9.92
CA ALA A 58 7.87 12.38 10.88
C ALA A 58 8.29 11.84 12.26
N MET A 59 9.00 10.72 12.30
CA MET A 59 9.52 10.17 13.56
C MET A 59 10.59 11.06 14.20
N MET A 60 11.47 11.70 13.42
CA MET A 60 12.40 12.68 13.96
C MET A 60 11.65 13.81 14.69
N MET A 61 10.60 14.38 14.06
CA MET A 61 9.76 15.42 14.67
C MET A 61 9.04 14.92 15.93
N LEU A 62 8.47 13.72 15.91
CA LEU A 62 7.76 13.16 17.07
C LEU A 62 8.73 12.91 18.25
N ARG A 63 9.97 12.51 17.99
CA ARG A 63 11.00 12.33 19.02
C ARG A 63 11.38 13.63 19.71
N GLU A 64 11.37 14.74 18.98
CA GLU A 64 11.61 16.07 19.54
C GLU A 64 10.40 16.57 20.34
N LEU A 65 9.18 16.38 19.82
CA LEU A 65 7.95 16.94 20.37
C LEU A 65 7.35 16.13 21.52
N ALA A 66 7.58 14.81 21.56
CA ALA A 66 6.96 13.89 22.51
C ALA A 66 7.87 12.68 22.84
N PRO A 67 9.12 12.89 23.28
CA PRO A 67 10.12 11.83 23.44
C PRO A 67 9.68 10.72 24.40
N GLU A 68 8.95 11.08 25.46
CA GLU A 68 8.51 10.10 26.48
C GLU A 68 7.43 9.14 25.95
N TYR A 69 6.62 9.58 24.98
CA TYR A 69 5.61 8.73 24.36
C TYR A 69 6.23 7.85 23.27
N VAL A 70 7.20 8.37 22.49
CA VAL A 70 7.92 7.57 21.48
C VAL A 70 8.62 6.37 22.12
N LYS A 71 9.22 6.52 23.30
CA LYS A 71 9.86 5.41 24.03
C LYS A 71 8.87 4.31 24.46
N ARG A 72 7.58 4.60 24.49
CA ARG A 72 6.49 3.71 24.95
C ARG A 72 5.66 3.13 23.81
N VAL A 73 6.11 3.29 22.57
CA VAL A 73 5.41 2.71 21.41
C VAL A 73 5.45 1.19 21.51
N ASP A 74 4.28 0.57 21.58
CA ASP A 74 4.09 -0.87 21.75
C ASP A 74 3.45 -1.55 20.55
N ALA A 75 2.84 -0.78 19.64
CA ALA A 75 2.35 -1.28 18.36
C ALA A 75 2.39 -0.18 17.30
N ILE A 76 2.47 -0.60 16.03
CA ILE A 76 2.47 0.28 14.85
C ILE A 76 1.30 -0.13 13.95
N GLY A 77 0.44 0.83 13.61
CA GLY A 77 -0.61 0.69 12.61
C GLY A 77 -0.26 1.49 11.35
N VAL A 78 -0.62 0.95 10.19
CA VAL A 78 -0.37 1.61 8.90
C VAL A 78 -1.66 1.72 8.11
N SER A 79 -1.94 2.92 7.62
CA SER A 79 -2.98 3.23 6.63
C SER A 79 -2.35 3.95 5.45
N GLY A 80 -3.04 3.93 4.30
CA GLY A 80 -2.52 4.61 3.14
C GLY A 80 -3.57 4.81 2.03
N HIS A 81 -3.22 5.61 1.03
CA HIS A 81 -4.06 5.74 -0.15
C HIS A 81 -4.12 4.41 -0.91
N MET A 82 -5.33 4.02 -1.27
CA MET A 82 -5.64 2.78 -1.99
C MET A 82 -5.39 2.90 -3.50
N LEU A 83 -5.62 1.80 -4.22
CA LEU A 83 -5.57 1.74 -5.69
C LEU A 83 -4.15 1.95 -6.25
N GLY A 84 -3.13 1.76 -5.45
CA GLY A 84 -1.73 1.83 -5.87
C GLY A 84 -1.33 0.65 -6.77
N CYS A 85 -0.31 0.86 -7.62
CA CYS A 85 0.39 -0.19 -8.32
C CYS A 85 1.88 0.11 -8.30
N LEU A 86 2.59 -0.51 -7.38
CA LEU A 86 4.03 -0.40 -7.17
C LEU A 86 4.68 -1.75 -7.45
N PRO A 87 5.31 -1.94 -8.62
CA PRO A 87 6.01 -3.19 -8.92
C PRO A 87 7.35 -3.25 -8.18
N MET A 88 7.55 -4.34 -7.44
CA MET A 88 8.76 -4.65 -6.71
C MET A 88 9.45 -5.87 -7.29
N ASP A 89 10.77 -5.90 -7.30
CA ASP A 89 11.50 -7.13 -7.60
C ASP A 89 11.70 -8.03 -6.36
N LYS A 90 12.28 -9.20 -6.58
CA LYS A 90 12.54 -10.17 -5.50
C LYS A 90 13.57 -9.69 -4.45
N ASP A 91 14.38 -8.72 -4.81
CA ASP A 91 15.42 -8.14 -3.94
C ASP A 91 14.88 -6.93 -3.15
N GLY A 92 13.56 -6.64 -3.29
CA GLY A 92 12.87 -5.55 -2.58
C GLY A 92 13.10 -4.17 -3.17
N GLN A 93 13.58 -4.10 -4.42
CA GLN A 93 13.75 -2.83 -5.12
C GLN A 93 12.49 -2.46 -5.89
N THR A 94 12.16 -1.19 -5.88
CA THR A 94 11.11 -0.64 -6.73
C THR A 94 11.56 -0.62 -8.19
N LEU A 95 10.76 -1.18 -9.08
CA LEU A 95 11.09 -1.25 -10.51
C LEU A 95 10.73 0.03 -11.27
N ARG A 96 9.83 0.83 -10.70
CA ARG A 96 9.41 2.16 -11.18
C ARG A 96 8.66 2.91 -10.08
N PRO A 97 8.37 4.23 -10.26
CA PRO A 97 7.44 4.94 -9.38
C PRO A 97 6.05 4.29 -9.33
N ALA A 98 5.37 4.41 -8.19
CA ALA A 98 4.04 3.87 -8.02
C ALA A 98 3.00 4.66 -8.84
N MET A 99 2.17 3.97 -9.62
CA MET A 99 0.95 4.56 -10.18
C MET A 99 -0.08 4.68 -9.06
N ILE A 100 -0.47 5.90 -8.69
CA ILE A 100 -1.42 6.14 -7.59
C ILE A 100 -2.88 6.21 -8.08
N HIS A 101 -3.85 6.38 -7.17
CA HIS A 101 -5.28 6.37 -7.48
C HIS A 101 -5.72 7.39 -8.56
N ALA A 102 -5.00 8.49 -8.72
CA ALA A 102 -5.30 9.52 -9.75
C ALA A 102 -4.75 9.15 -11.14
N ASP A 103 -4.00 8.06 -11.29
CA ASP A 103 -3.48 7.60 -12.58
C ASP A 103 -4.60 7.00 -13.44
N THR A 104 -4.77 7.52 -14.65
CA THR A 104 -5.84 7.12 -15.58
C THR A 104 -5.32 6.47 -16.86
N ARG A 105 -4.02 6.13 -16.94
CA ARG A 105 -3.42 5.53 -18.16
C ARG A 105 -4.08 4.23 -18.58
N ALA A 106 -4.67 3.49 -17.65
CA ALA A 106 -5.36 2.23 -17.93
C ALA A 106 -6.81 2.40 -18.46
N LEU A 107 -7.21 3.60 -18.94
CA LEU A 107 -8.56 3.86 -19.43
C LEU A 107 -8.96 2.94 -20.60
N ALA A 108 -8.06 2.72 -21.57
CA ALA A 108 -8.33 1.83 -22.70
C ALA A 108 -8.55 0.39 -22.23
N ILE A 109 -7.76 -0.08 -21.27
CA ILE A 109 -7.88 -1.41 -20.67
C ILE A 109 -9.22 -1.55 -19.93
N SER A 110 -9.58 -0.60 -19.11
CA SER A 110 -10.87 -0.61 -18.40
C SER A 110 -12.06 -0.65 -19.36
N ASN A 111 -12.00 0.07 -20.48
CA ASN A 111 -13.02 0.03 -21.52
C ASN A 111 -13.07 -1.33 -22.25
N ALA A 112 -11.92 -1.92 -22.56
CA ALA A 112 -11.84 -3.24 -23.18
C ALA A 112 -12.38 -4.35 -22.26
N LEU A 113 -12.05 -4.32 -20.97
CA LEU A 113 -12.59 -5.25 -19.99
C LEU A 113 -14.11 -5.11 -19.84
N ARG A 114 -14.63 -3.87 -19.83
CA ARG A 114 -16.08 -3.61 -19.78
C ARG A 114 -16.79 -4.13 -21.02
N ALA A 115 -16.20 -3.96 -22.19
CA ALA A 115 -16.76 -4.48 -23.45
C ALA A 115 -16.76 -6.01 -23.48
N ARG A 116 -15.74 -6.66 -22.92
CA ARG A 116 -15.59 -8.11 -22.89
C ARG A 116 -16.49 -8.80 -21.88
N PHE A 117 -16.56 -8.29 -20.65
CA PHE A 117 -17.20 -8.96 -19.52
C PHE A 117 -18.55 -8.36 -19.12
N GLY A 118 -18.90 -7.19 -19.65
CA GLY A 118 -20.09 -6.46 -19.25
C GLY A 118 -19.83 -5.50 -18.07
N ARG A 119 -20.87 -4.73 -17.75
CA ARG A 119 -20.80 -3.67 -16.73
C ARG A 119 -20.65 -4.21 -15.31
N ASP A 120 -21.36 -5.27 -15.01
CA ASP A 120 -21.62 -5.70 -13.65
C ASP A 120 -20.69 -6.83 -13.19
N TYR A 121 -19.94 -7.46 -14.10
CA TYR A 121 -19.06 -8.60 -13.82
C TYR A 121 -18.12 -8.36 -12.63
N PHE A 122 -17.37 -7.26 -12.64
CA PHE A 122 -16.44 -6.95 -11.54
C PHE A 122 -17.18 -6.51 -10.27
N TYR A 123 -18.35 -5.89 -10.40
CA TYR A 123 -19.15 -5.50 -9.25
C TYR A 123 -19.71 -6.73 -8.53
N GLU A 124 -20.19 -7.72 -9.25
CA GLU A 124 -20.71 -8.97 -8.67
C GLU A 124 -19.63 -9.74 -7.92
N ILE A 125 -18.39 -9.74 -8.41
CA ILE A 125 -17.26 -10.45 -7.77
C ILE A 125 -16.65 -9.61 -6.62
N CYS A 126 -16.28 -8.37 -6.91
CA CYS A 126 -15.44 -7.55 -6.02
C CYS A 126 -16.21 -6.49 -5.23
N GLY A 127 -17.51 -6.27 -5.52
CA GLY A 127 -18.31 -5.21 -4.90
C GLY A 127 -17.93 -3.78 -5.32
N ASN A 128 -17.05 -3.63 -6.30
CA ASN A 128 -16.56 -2.35 -6.78
C ASN A 128 -16.70 -2.21 -8.30
N VAL A 129 -16.95 -0.99 -8.75
CA VAL A 129 -17.11 -0.69 -10.18
C VAL A 129 -15.75 -0.68 -10.88
N LEU A 130 -15.69 -1.31 -12.06
CA LEU A 130 -14.49 -1.28 -12.89
C LEU A 130 -14.05 0.16 -13.21
N SER A 131 -12.83 0.50 -12.85
CA SER A 131 -12.24 1.82 -13.00
C SER A 131 -10.81 1.72 -13.57
N PRO A 132 -10.38 2.66 -14.41
CA PRO A 132 -8.98 2.72 -14.84
C PRO A 132 -8.01 2.94 -13.68
N ALA A 133 -8.49 3.50 -12.57
CA ALA A 133 -7.71 3.71 -11.35
C ALA A 133 -7.47 2.43 -10.55
N SER A 134 -8.19 1.33 -10.79
CA SER A 134 -8.03 0.08 -10.04
C SER A 134 -6.63 -0.51 -10.21
N THR A 135 -6.15 -1.17 -9.16
CA THR A 135 -4.85 -1.88 -9.20
C THR A 135 -4.83 -2.94 -10.31
N LEU A 136 -5.95 -3.66 -10.52
CA LEU A 136 -6.10 -4.63 -11.61
C LEU A 136 -5.84 -4.01 -12.98
N CYS A 137 -6.49 -2.89 -13.30
CA CYS A 137 -6.32 -2.23 -14.60
C CYS A 137 -4.90 -1.69 -14.79
N LYS A 138 -4.29 -1.14 -13.75
CA LYS A 138 -2.88 -0.69 -13.79
C LYS A 138 -1.89 -1.83 -13.96
N THR A 139 -2.17 -2.98 -13.34
CA THR A 139 -1.35 -4.18 -13.51
C THR A 139 -1.41 -4.69 -14.96
N LEU A 140 -2.59 -4.69 -15.57
CA LEU A 140 -2.74 -5.02 -16.99
C LEU A 140 -2.03 -3.99 -17.89
N TRP A 141 -2.14 -2.70 -17.55
CA TRP A 141 -1.42 -1.66 -18.27
C TRP A 141 0.09 -1.89 -18.21
N LEU A 142 0.63 -2.24 -17.04
CA LEU A 142 2.04 -2.59 -16.87
C LEU A 142 2.43 -3.79 -17.73
N LYS A 143 1.60 -4.84 -17.74
CA LYS A 143 1.82 -6.05 -18.54
C LYS A 143 1.87 -5.76 -20.05
N GLU A 144 0.98 -4.90 -20.54
CA GLU A 144 0.88 -4.56 -21.96
C GLU A 144 1.94 -3.54 -22.42
N ASN A 145 2.22 -2.51 -21.62
CA ASN A 145 3.07 -1.39 -22.02
C ASN A 145 4.52 -1.52 -21.56
N GLU A 146 4.78 -2.25 -20.48
CA GLU A 146 6.10 -2.47 -19.89
C GLU A 146 6.35 -3.96 -19.61
N PRO A 147 6.25 -4.85 -20.62
CA PRO A 147 6.27 -6.31 -20.42
C PRO A 147 7.57 -6.81 -19.78
N GLY A 148 8.71 -6.19 -20.10
CA GLY A 148 9.99 -6.52 -19.51
C GLY A 148 10.06 -6.19 -18.00
N LEU A 149 9.41 -5.11 -17.59
CA LEU A 149 9.30 -4.73 -16.19
C LEU A 149 8.29 -5.65 -15.48
N TYR A 150 7.15 -5.92 -16.09
CA TYR A 150 6.16 -6.86 -15.56
C TYR A 150 6.75 -8.26 -15.34
N ALA A 151 7.55 -8.76 -16.27
CA ALA A 151 8.22 -10.05 -16.12
C ALA A 151 9.19 -10.11 -14.93
N ARG A 152 9.86 -8.99 -14.60
CA ARG A 152 10.76 -8.87 -13.43
C ARG A 152 10.02 -8.62 -12.14
N THR A 153 8.75 -8.23 -12.19
CA THR A 153 7.95 -7.94 -11.00
C THR A 153 7.73 -9.21 -10.19
N TYR A 154 8.16 -9.20 -8.94
CA TYR A 154 7.91 -10.24 -7.95
C TYR A 154 6.60 -9.96 -7.20
N ARG A 155 6.40 -8.73 -6.69
CA ARG A 155 5.17 -8.32 -6.01
C ARG A 155 4.69 -6.96 -6.53
N ILE A 156 3.38 -6.79 -6.56
CA ILE A 156 2.71 -5.51 -6.77
C ILE A 156 2.15 -5.08 -5.43
N LEU A 157 2.70 -3.99 -4.89
CA LEU A 157 2.33 -3.44 -3.60
C LEU A 157 1.49 -2.17 -3.76
N GLN A 158 0.72 -1.84 -2.72
CA GLN A 158 0.12 -0.53 -2.53
C GLN A 158 0.96 0.30 -1.55
N SER A 159 0.59 1.55 -1.29
CA SER A 159 1.39 2.44 -0.46
C SER A 159 1.57 1.92 0.97
N LYS A 160 0.48 1.41 1.56
CA LYS A 160 0.47 0.80 2.88
C LYS A 160 1.35 -0.45 2.93
N ASP A 161 1.20 -1.36 1.95
CA ASP A 161 1.97 -2.60 1.87
C ASP A 161 3.48 -2.32 1.79
N TYR A 162 3.86 -1.29 1.01
CA TYR A 162 5.26 -0.85 0.93
C TYR A 162 5.79 -0.35 2.28
N LEU A 163 5.01 0.44 3.02
CA LEU A 163 5.47 0.90 4.33
C LEU A 163 5.58 -0.26 5.33
N VAL A 164 4.62 -1.19 5.32
CA VAL A 164 4.69 -2.43 6.11
C VAL A 164 5.95 -3.22 5.76
N TYR A 165 6.25 -3.38 4.46
CA TYR A 165 7.50 -3.99 4.01
C TYR A 165 8.74 -3.27 4.56
N ARG A 166 8.80 -1.95 4.47
CA ARG A 166 9.95 -1.17 4.98
C ARG A 166 10.12 -1.28 6.49
N LEU A 167 9.02 -1.46 7.22
CA LEU A 167 9.02 -1.64 8.68
C LEU A 167 9.45 -3.05 9.09
N THR A 168 9.02 -4.08 8.34
CA THR A 168 9.14 -5.49 8.78
C THR A 168 10.17 -6.30 8.00
N GLY A 169 10.49 -5.89 6.78
CA GLY A 169 11.28 -6.67 5.82
C GLY A 169 10.48 -7.69 5.00
N HIS A 170 9.13 -7.75 5.17
CA HIS A 170 8.27 -8.74 4.51
C HIS A 170 7.32 -8.08 3.50
N MET A 171 7.35 -8.53 2.23
CA MET A 171 6.50 -8.05 1.11
C MET A 171 5.25 -8.90 0.89
N GLU A 172 4.91 -9.79 1.82
CA GLU A 172 3.94 -10.86 1.57
C GLU A 172 2.53 -10.54 2.10
N THR A 173 2.29 -9.32 2.58
CA THR A 173 1.01 -8.96 3.19
C THR A 173 0.33 -7.79 2.51
N THR A 174 -0.96 -7.91 2.27
CA THR A 174 -1.90 -6.81 1.98
C THR A 174 -3.19 -7.09 2.76
N ASP A 175 -4.09 -6.11 2.82
CA ASP A 175 -5.36 -6.31 3.52
C ASP A 175 -6.58 -6.39 2.59
N MET A 176 -7.70 -6.84 3.18
CA MET A 176 -8.97 -7.00 2.48
C MET A 176 -9.47 -5.69 1.87
N SER A 177 -9.22 -4.53 2.51
CA SER A 177 -9.70 -3.24 2.00
C SER A 177 -8.96 -2.85 0.72
N ASP A 178 -7.65 -2.96 0.70
CA ASP A 178 -6.83 -2.68 -0.48
C ASP A 178 -7.07 -3.70 -1.60
N ALA A 179 -7.20 -4.99 -1.28
CA ALA A 179 -7.49 -6.03 -2.25
C ALA A 179 -8.89 -5.85 -2.89
N SER A 180 -9.91 -5.51 -2.11
CA SER A 180 -11.27 -5.26 -2.60
C SER A 180 -11.32 -4.03 -3.52
N HIS A 181 -10.80 -2.88 -3.07
CA HIS A 181 -10.80 -1.67 -3.89
C HIS A 181 -9.93 -1.81 -5.15
N GLY A 182 -8.86 -2.59 -5.08
CA GLY A 182 -8.00 -2.91 -6.21
C GLY A 182 -8.67 -3.75 -7.30
N LEU A 183 -9.89 -4.24 -7.12
CA LEU A 183 -10.59 -5.25 -7.94
C LEU A 183 -9.84 -6.57 -8.01
N LEU A 184 -9.35 -7.05 -6.88
CA LEU A 184 -8.55 -8.27 -6.79
C LEU A 184 -9.25 -9.37 -5.98
N MET A 185 -10.07 -8.99 -5.00
CA MET A 185 -10.66 -9.89 -4.02
C MET A 185 -12.14 -10.16 -4.32
N ASN A 186 -12.53 -11.43 -4.27
CA ASN A 186 -13.94 -11.84 -4.25
C ASN A 186 -14.51 -11.57 -2.84
N LEU A 187 -15.61 -10.81 -2.77
CA LEU A 187 -16.21 -10.39 -1.50
C LEU A 187 -16.83 -11.54 -0.70
N GLU A 188 -17.32 -12.56 -1.37
CA GLU A 188 -17.96 -13.70 -0.73
C GLU A 188 -16.92 -14.59 -0.06
N THR A 189 -15.87 -14.96 -0.79
CA THR A 189 -14.80 -15.83 -0.29
C THR A 189 -13.75 -15.11 0.51
N ARG A 190 -13.62 -13.78 0.35
CA ARG A 190 -12.57 -12.92 0.92
C ARG A 190 -11.17 -13.34 0.52
N GLN A 191 -11.04 -13.93 -0.65
CA GLN A 191 -9.78 -14.37 -1.24
C GLN A 191 -9.67 -13.81 -2.66
N TYR A 192 -8.51 -13.92 -3.28
CA TYR A 192 -8.35 -13.64 -4.70
C TYR A 192 -9.27 -14.53 -5.53
N ASP A 193 -9.93 -13.94 -6.52
CA ASP A 193 -10.76 -14.69 -7.46
C ASP A 193 -9.90 -15.27 -8.58
N THR A 194 -9.52 -16.54 -8.46
CA THR A 194 -8.61 -17.20 -9.39
C THR A 194 -9.16 -17.30 -10.81
N GLU A 195 -10.48 -17.46 -10.95
CA GLU A 195 -11.15 -17.49 -12.25
C GLU A 195 -11.10 -16.12 -12.93
N MET A 196 -11.41 -15.07 -12.20
CA MET A 196 -11.31 -13.69 -12.71
C MET A 196 -9.88 -13.38 -13.15
N PHE A 197 -8.86 -13.71 -12.34
CA PHE A 197 -7.45 -13.49 -12.68
C PHE A 197 -7.05 -14.22 -13.95
N HIS A 198 -7.47 -15.47 -14.10
CA HIS A 198 -7.26 -16.25 -15.31
C HIS A 198 -7.94 -15.60 -16.54
N ASN A 199 -9.21 -15.21 -16.37
CA ASN A 199 -10.02 -14.62 -17.44
C ASN A 199 -9.46 -13.27 -17.92
N VAL A 200 -8.94 -12.43 -17.02
CA VAL A 200 -8.32 -11.14 -17.39
C VAL A 200 -6.87 -11.27 -17.79
N GLY A 201 -6.24 -12.40 -17.51
CA GLY A 201 -4.85 -12.70 -17.90
C GLY A 201 -3.80 -12.00 -17.03
N VAL A 202 -4.05 -11.85 -15.73
CA VAL A 202 -3.08 -11.32 -14.75
C VAL A 202 -2.53 -12.46 -13.91
N ASP A 203 -1.23 -12.43 -13.59
CA ASP A 203 -0.56 -13.45 -12.82
C ASP A 203 -0.82 -13.23 -11.32
N LEU A 204 -1.56 -14.15 -10.72
CA LEU A 204 -2.00 -14.05 -9.32
C LEU A 204 -0.83 -14.06 -8.32
N ASP A 205 0.24 -14.78 -8.62
CA ASP A 205 1.43 -14.89 -7.80
C ASP A 205 2.20 -13.57 -7.61
N LYS A 206 1.86 -12.53 -8.38
CA LYS A 206 2.43 -11.19 -8.23
C LYS A 206 1.79 -10.37 -7.11
N PHE A 207 0.78 -10.90 -6.43
CA PHE A 207 0.11 -10.17 -5.33
C PHE A 207 0.44 -10.78 -3.97
N PRO A 208 0.57 -9.96 -2.91
CA PRO A 208 0.76 -10.43 -1.53
C PRO A 208 -0.46 -11.20 -1.03
N GLN A 209 -0.32 -11.96 0.05
CA GLN A 209 -1.45 -12.64 0.71
C GLN A 209 -2.40 -11.63 1.34
N ILE A 210 -3.72 -11.91 1.24
CA ILE A 210 -4.77 -11.09 1.84
C ILE A 210 -4.92 -11.47 3.31
N HIS A 211 -4.89 -10.46 4.19
CA HIS A 211 -5.10 -10.57 5.63
C HIS A 211 -6.23 -9.64 6.08
N THR A 212 -6.70 -9.80 7.31
CA THR A 212 -7.53 -8.77 7.93
C THR A 212 -6.64 -7.58 8.37
N SER A 213 -7.15 -6.35 8.31
CA SER A 213 -6.37 -5.14 8.62
C SER A 213 -5.87 -5.07 10.08
N CYS A 214 -6.37 -5.95 10.97
CA CYS A 214 -5.97 -6.05 12.37
C CYS A 214 -4.89 -7.12 12.62
N GLU A 215 -4.57 -7.95 11.64
CA GLU A 215 -3.54 -8.98 11.79
C GLU A 215 -2.15 -8.36 11.87
N ILE A 216 -1.25 -9.07 12.53
CA ILE A 216 0.15 -8.65 12.61
C ILE A 216 0.89 -9.13 11.36
N ALA A 217 1.28 -8.18 10.52
CA ALA A 217 2.09 -8.44 9.33
C ALA A 217 3.51 -8.90 9.67
N GLY A 218 4.01 -8.44 10.80
CA GLY A 218 5.37 -8.74 11.23
C GLY A 218 5.77 -7.89 12.43
N ARG A 219 7.08 -7.87 12.67
CA ARG A 219 7.66 -7.07 13.75
C ARG A 219 8.66 -6.07 13.17
N LEU A 220 8.75 -4.91 13.80
CA LEU A 220 9.70 -3.86 13.41
C LEU A 220 11.13 -4.43 13.40
N SER A 221 11.76 -4.39 12.23
CA SER A 221 13.13 -4.87 12.02
C SER A 221 14.15 -3.99 12.76
N GLU A 222 15.36 -4.50 13.01
CA GLU A 222 16.44 -3.72 13.61
C GLU A 222 16.83 -2.51 12.74
N GLU A 223 16.87 -2.68 11.43
CA GLU A 223 17.18 -1.61 10.48
C GLU A 223 16.13 -0.50 10.56
N ALA A 224 14.85 -0.84 10.43
CA ALA A 224 13.77 0.15 10.51
C ALA A 224 13.70 0.81 11.89
N ALA A 225 13.89 0.05 12.97
CA ALA A 225 13.95 0.57 14.34
C ALA A 225 15.06 1.62 14.50
N GLY A 226 16.24 1.35 13.96
CA GLY A 226 17.36 2.31 13.95
C GLY A 226 17.03 3.59 13.19
N CYS A 227 16.40 3.48 12.00
CA CYS A 227 15.98 4.65 11.22
C CYS A 227 14.91 5.50 11.93
N LEU A 228 13.96 4.86 12.60
CA LEU A 228 12.83 5.54 13.27
C LEU A 228 13.13 5.97 14.70
N GLY A 229 14.22 5.44 15.31
CA GLY A 229 14.57 5.68 16.71
C GLY A 229 13.58 5.00 17.68
N LEU A 230 13.12 3.81 17.29
CA LEU A 230 12.26 2.94 18.08
C LEU A 230 13.01 1.68 18.54
N ARG A 231 12.42 0.90 19.44
CA ARG A 231 12.93 -0.45 19.74
C ARG A 231 12.54 -1.43 18.65
N ALA A 232 13.39 -2.37 18.30
CA ALA A 232 13.04 -3.46 17.40
C ALA A 232 11.99 -4.41 18.04
N GLY A 233 11.33 -5.19 17.20
CA GLY A 233 10.37 -6.20 17.65
C GLY A 233 8.96 -5.69 17.97
N ILE A 234 8.67 -4.40 17.83
CA ILE A 234 7.32 -3.85 17.97
C ILE A 234 6.41 -4.48 16.90
N PRO A 235 5.21 -5.00 17.25
CA PRO A 235 4.28 -5.54 16.27
C PRO A 235 3.80 -4.45 15.31
N VAL A 236 3.69 -4.80 14.02
CA VAL A 236 3.19 -3.96 12.92
C VAL A 236 1.95 -4.63 12.35
N SER A 237 0.81 -3.92 12.28
CA SER A 237 -0.40 -4.43 11.63
C SER A 237 -0.31 -4.33 10.10
N VAL A 238 -1.13 -5.15 9.45
CA VAL A 238 -1.30 -5.10 7.99
C VAL A 238 -1.93 -3.80 7.56
#